data_8bae6211d39a36df5119677e29bafe33
#
_entry.id   8bae6211d39a36df5119677e29bafe33
#
_cell.length_a   1.000
_cell.length_b   1.000
_cell.length_c   1.000
_cell.angle_alpha   90.00
_cell.angle_beta   90.00
_cell.angle_gamma   90.00
#
_symmetry.space_group_name_H-M   'P 1'
#
loop_
_entity.id
_entity.type
_entity.pdbx_description
1 polymer ?
#
loop_
_entity_poly.entity_id
_entity_poly.type
_entity_poly.pdbx_seq_one_letter_code
_entity_poly.pdbx_strand_id
1 'polypeptide(L)'
;PLAVVGTDPPELAREARRRTRTIVAGSAPSAELRADSVRLDGDGRCVLRWRGREVTLPLFGLHQGDNAMLALAVAREAGVEAEAALAALASVAVPGGRGRVSRQGDLTIIDDTYNANPGSLARAMESAVQLARARGRPLAVVVGTMLELGPESARLHAAAAADIVRCEPQLVGAVGEFAAAFAPYRARLGERLLVAEDAAALGPRLRDALRGNEVVLLKASRGVALEQVLPHLS
;
A
#
# COMPACT_ATOMS: atom_id res chain seq x y z
N PRO A 1 4.75 -32.25 -1.82
CA PRO A 1 4.19 -30.90 -1.77
C PRO A 1 5.26 -29.88 -1.36
N LEU A 2 5.11 -28.63 -1.80
CA LEU A 2 5.98 -27.51 -1.49
C LEU A 2 5.13 -26.31 -1.11
N ALA A 3 5.51 -25.60 -0.05
CA ALA A 3 4.95 -24.30 0.32
C ALA A 3 6.00 -23.21 0.10
N VAL A 4 5.61 -22.09 -0.49
CA VAL A 4 6.39 -20.85 -0.51
C VAL A 4 5.63 -19.83 0.33
N VAL A 5 6.28 -19.31 1.38
CA VAL A 5 5.64 -18.42 2.36
C VAL A 5 6.48 -17.18 2.61
N GLY A 6 5.84 -16.11 3.03
CA GLY A 6 6.52 -14.89 3.49
C GLY A 6 7.10 -15.03 4.89
N THR A 7 7.78 -13.97 5.32
CA THR A 7 8.39 -13.88 6.65
C THR A 7 7.42 -13.37 7.72
N ASP A 8 6.26 -12.84 7.31
CA ASP A 8 5.26 -12.22 8.18
C ASP A 8 3.86 -12.77 7.84
N PRO A 9 3.11 -13.29 8.82
CA PRO A 9 3.53 -13.52 10.21
C PRO A 9 4.46 -14.74 10.33
N PRO A 10 5.41 -14.74 11.31
CA PRO A 10 6.41 -15.81 11.44
C PRO A 10 5.82 -17.19 11.78
N GLU A 11 4.61 -17.21 12.35
CA GLU A 11 3.86 -18.44 12.64
C GLU A 11 3.53 -19.21 11.35
N LEU A 12 3.28 -18.51 10.24
CA LEU A 12 2.97 -19.12 8.96
C LEU A 12 4.10 -20.03 8.48
N ALA A 13 5.33 -19.55 8.53
CA ALA A 13 6.52 -20.31 8.14
C ALA A 13 6.71 -21.54 9.07
N ARG A 14 6.48 -21.38 10.37
CA ARG A 14 6.58 -22.45 11.35
C ARG A 14 5.54 -23.55 11.10
N GLU A 15 4.30 -23.16 10.85
CA GLU A 15 3.22 -24.10 10.58
C GLU A 15 3.40 -24.82 9.22
N ALA A 16 3.83 -24.11 8.19
CA ALA A 16 4.11 -24.69 6.88
C ALA A 16 5.21 -25.78 6.97
N ARG A 17 6.29 -25.51 7.70
CA ARG A 17 7.40 -26.46 7.88
C ARG A 17 7.01 -27.76 8.60
N ARG A 18 5.96 -27.74 9.44
CA ARG A 18 5.43 -28.93 10.07
C ARG A 18 4.71 -29.86 9.09
N ARG A 19 4.23 -29.33 7.97
CA ARG A 19 3.34 -30.04 7.03
C ARG A 19 4.04 -30.42 5.74
N THR A 20 5.02 -29.62 5.28
CA THR A 20 5.66 -29.86 3.99
C THR A 20 7.02 -29.15 3.89
N ARG A 21 7.78 -29.51 2.85
CA ARG A 21 8.96 -28.71 2.44
C ARG A 21 8.53 -27.25 2.25
N THR A 22 9.24 -26.34 2.87
CA THR A 22 8.85 -24.92 2.89
C THR A 22 10.04 -24.05 2.50
N ILE A 23 9.80 -23.05 1.66
CA ILE A 23 10.73 -21.99 1.32
C ILE A 23 10.17 -20.70 1.91
N VAL A 24 10.96 -20.01 2.73
CA VAL A 24 10.61 -18.70 3.26
C VAL A 24 11.28 -17.63 2.41
N ALA A 25 10.49 -16.76 1.76
CA ALA A 25 11.00 -15.74 0.85
C ALA A 25 10.55 -14.33 1.29
N GLY A 26 11.43 -13.33 1.10
CA GLY A 26 11.13 -11.94 1.44
C GLY A 26 12.39 -11.09 1.58
N SER A 27 12.25 -9.91 2.17
CA SER A 27 13.34 -8.96 2.43
C SER A 27 13.94 -9.10 3.84
N ALA A 28 13.20 -9.67 4.78
CA ALA A 28 13.63 -9.82 6.16
C ALA A 28 14.83 -10.78 6.31
N PRO A 29 15.69 -10.59 7.33
CA PRO A 29 16.83 -11.47 7.58
C PRO A 29 16.49 -12.94 7.80
N SER A 30 15.26 -13.24 8.21
CA SER A 30 14.76 -14.61 8.42
C SER A 30 14.38 -15.35 7.13
N ALA A 31 14.37 -14.67 5.97
CA ALA A 31 14.08 -15.29 4.69
C ALA A 31 15.24 -16.16 4.20
N GLU A 32 14.94 -17.37 3.71
CA GLU A 32 15.89 -18.26 3.03
C GLU A 32 16.22 -17.76 1.62
N LEU A 33 15.19 -17.33 0.88
CA LEU A 33 15.35 -16.60 -0.36
C LEU A 33 15.15 -15.11 -0.10
N ARG A 34 16.26 -14.42 0.12
CA ARG A 34 16.25 -13.03 0.59
C ARG A 34 16.64 -12.05 -0.51
N ALA A 35 15.96 -10.91 -0.55
CA ALA A 35 16.39 -9.74 -1.31
C ALA A 35 17.71 -9.18 -0.75
N ASP A 36 18.61 -8.72 -1.64
CA ASP A 36 19.81 -8.00 -1.22
C ASP A 36 19.43 -6.63 -0.63
N SER A 37 18.48 -5.95 -1.28
CA SER A 37 17.87 -4.70 -0.79
C SER A 37 16.51 -4.44 -1.44
N VAL A 38 15.68 -3.69 -0.72
CA VAL A 38 14.40 -3.14 -1.21
C VAL A 38 14.36 -1.65 -0.88
N ARG A 39 14.07 -0.82 -1.87
CA ARG A 39 13.94 0.63 -1.70
C ARG A 39 12.84 1.19 -2.60
N LEU A 40 12.43 2.42 -2.38
CA LEU A 40 11.58 3.16 -3.32
C LEU A 40 12.44 3.98 -4.28
N ASP A 41 12.00 4.08 -5.54
CA ASP A 41 12.52 5.08 -6.46
C ASP A 41 11.88 6.47 -6.20
N GLY A 42 12.26 7.46 -7.00
CA GLY A 42 11.69 8.80 -6.89
C GLY A 42 10.18 8.88 -7.14
N ASP A 43 9.55 7.88 -7.71
CA ASP A 43 8.11 7.79 -7.95
C ASP A 43 7.38 6.91 -6.94
N GLY A 44 8.09 6.33 -5.97
CA GLY A 44 7.53 5.43 -4.97
C GLY A 44 7.37 4.00 -5.46
N ARG A 45 7.92 3.67 -6.65
CA ARG A 45 7.94 2.30 -7.15
C ARG A 45 8.99 1.49 -6.40
N CYS A 46 8.69 0.22 -6.18
CA CYS A 46 9.61 -0.69 -5.52
C CYS A 46 10.81 -1.02 -6.43
N VAL A 47 12.00 -0.78 -5.92
CA VAL A 47 13.26 -1.21 -6.54
C VAL A 47 13.81 -2.37 -5.71
N LEU A 48 13.84 -3.54 -6.31
CA LEU A 48 14.34 -4.76 -5.72
C LEU A 48 15.75 -5.07 -6.25
N ARG A 49 16.68 -5.34 -5.36
CA ARG A 49 17.98 -5.94 -5.71
C ARG A 49 18.03 -7.37 -5.22
N TRP A 50 18.38 -8.29 -6.11
CA TRP A 50 18.51 -9.70 -5.81
C TRP A 50 19.62 -10.34 -6.65
N ARG A 51 20.54 -11.06 -5.97
CA ARG A 51 21.74 -11.67 -6.60
C ARG A 51 22.55 -10.66 -7.40
N GLY A 52 22.72 -9.45 -6.86
CA GLY A 52 23.45 -8.37 -7.49
C GLY A 52 22.76 -7.67 -8.67
N ARG A 53 21.60 -8.16 -9.10
CA ARG A 53 20.78 -7.56 -10.18
C ARG A 53 19.70 -6.67 -9.58
N GLU A 54 19.40 -5.57 -10.24
CA GLU A 54 18.36 -4.62 -9.82
C GLU A 54 17.19 -4.62 -10.80
N VAL A 55 15.97 -4.59 -10.28
CA VAL A 55 14.74 -4.47 -11.05
C VAL A 55 13.81 -3.44 -10.39
N THR A 56 13.22 -2.56 -11.20
CA THR A 56 12.15 -1.66 -10.76
C THR A 56 10.81 -2.30 -11.09
N LEU A 57 10.02 -2.53 -10.06
CA LEU A 57 8.65 -3.04 -10.20
C LEU A 57 7.72 -1.86 -10.53
N PRO A 58 6.77 -1.98 -11.46
CA PRO A 58 5.79 -0.94 -11.74
C PRO A 58 4.73 -0.78 -10.64
N LEU A 59 5.06 -1.16 -9.41
CA LEU A 59 4.19 -1.26 -8.24
C LEU A 59 4.68 -0.34 -7.12
N PHE A 60 3.76 0.33 -6.47
CA PHE A 60 4.04 1.20 -5.32
C PHE A 60 4.31 0.39 -4.05
N GLY A 61 5.32 0.82 -3.29
CA GLY A 61 5.52 0.43 -1.90
C GLY A 61 6.58 -0.64 -1.68
N LEU A 62 7.25 -0.56 -0.52
CA LEU A 62 8.32 -1.46 -0.12
C LEU A 62 7.87 -2.94 -0.03
N HIS A 63 6.62 -3.17 0.40
CA HIS A 63 6.05 -4.50 0.53
C HIS A 63 5.99 -5.28 -0.80
N GLN A 64 6.08 -4.61 -1.93
CA GLN A 64 6.16 -5.26 -3.22
C GLN A 64 7.47 -6.02 -3.42
N GLY A 65 8.51 -5.66 -2.68
CA GLY A 65 9.76 -6.43 -2.64
C GLY A 65 9.53 -7.84 -2.06
N ASP A 66 8.76 -7.96 -0.98
CA ASP A 66 8.42 -9.27 -0.41
C ASP A 66 7.55 -10.09 -1.38
N ASN A 67 6.54 -9.46 -2.00
CA ASN A 67 5.71 -10.11 -3.01
C ASN A 67 6.53 -10.61 -4.20
N ALA A 68 7.49 -9.80 -4.67
CA ALA A 68 8.40 -10.19 -5.74
C ALA A 68 9.29 -11.36 -5.34
N MET A 69 9.80 -11.39 -4.11
CA MET A 69 10.60 -12.51 -3.61
C MET A 69 9.81 -13.81 -3.53
N LEU A 70 8.53 -13.75 -3.14
CA LEU A 70 7.62 -14.91 -3.20
C LEU A 70 7.45 -15.41 -4.64
N ALA A 71 7.22 -14.50 -5.59
CA ALA A 71 7.11 -14.85 -7.01
C ALA A 71 8.39 -15.47 -7.56
N LEU A 72 9.57 -14.91 -7.23
CA LEU A 72 10.87 -15.44 -7.62
C LEU A 72 11.15 -16.83 -7.01
N ALA A 73 10.68 -17.07 -5.78
CA ALA A 73 10.80 -18.39 -5.16
C ALA A 73 9.97 -19.43 -5.91
N VAL A 74 8.73 -19.11 -6.30
CA VAL A 74 7.88 -19.98 -7.10
C VAL A 74 8.47 -20.21 -8.50
N ALA A 75 8.92 -19.15 -9.17
CA ALA A 75 9.53 -19.21 -10.50
C ALA A 75 10.77 -20.14 -10.52
N ARG A 76 11.64 -20.01 -9.49
CA ARG A 76 12.81 -20.86 -9.32
C ARG A 76 12.43 -22.35 -9.18
N GLU A 77 11.45 -22.66 -8.37
CA GLU A 77 10.99 -24.04 -8.16
C GLU A 77 10.28 -24.62 -9.41
N ALA A 78 9.74 -23.74 -10.25
CA ALA A 78 9.20 -24.09 -11.56
C ALA A 78 10.26 -24.21 -12.68
N GLY A 79 11.54 -24.02 -12.35
CA GLY A 79 12.64 -24.10 -13.32
C GLY A 79 12.79 -22.87 -14.22
N VAL A 80 12.21 -21.71 -13.84
CA VAL A 80 12.37 -20.47 -14.59
C VAL A 80 13.70 -19.83 -14.23
N GLU A 81 14.47 -19.46 -15.27
CA GLU A 81 15.74 -18.78 -15.10
C GLU A 81 15.56 -17.41 -14.41
N ALA A 82 16.50 -17.08 -13.51
CA ALA A 82 16.43 -15.88 -12.67
C ALA A 82 16.29 -14.58 -13.49
N GLU A 83 16.98 -14.52 -14.65
CA GLU A 83 16.94 -13.35 -15.52
C GLU A 83 15.56 -13.16 -16.17
N ALA A 84 14.98 -14.24 -16.66
CA ALA A 84 13.62 -14.23 -17.22
C ALA A 84 12.57 -13.85 -16.17
N ALA A 85 12.71 -14.39 -14.95
CA ALA A 85 11.81 -14.05 -13.84
C ALA A 85 11.89 -12.56 -13.43
N LEU A 86 13.10 -11.99 -13.35
CA LEU A 86 13.31 -10.57 -13.07
C LEU A 86 12.76 -9.68 -14.20
N ALA A 87 12.99 -10.05 -15.46
CA ALA A 87 12.45 -9.32 -16.62
C ALA A 87 10.91 -9.31 -16.61
N ALA A 88 10.29 -10.45 -16.28
CA ALA A 88 8.83 -10.54 -16.14
C ALA A 88 8.29 -9.62 -15.02
N LEU A 89 8.98 -9.54 -13.89
CA LEU A 89 8.61 -8.64 -12.79
C LEU A 89 8.67 -7.17 -13.21
N ALA A 90 9.65 -6.76 -14.03
CA ALA A 90 9.78 -5.39 -14.53
C ALA A 90 8.61 -4.98 -15.46
N SER A 91 8.01 -5.96 -16.14
CA SER A 91 6.97 -5.75 -17.15
C SER A 91 5.56 -6.14 -16.70
N VAL A 92 5.38 -6.45 -15.40
CA VAL A 92 4.07 -6.87 -14.89
C VAL A 92 3.02 -5.77 -15.10
N ALA A 93 1.88 -6.14 -15.70
CA ALA A 93 0.77 -5.22 -15.83
C ALA A 93 0.14 -4.95 -14.45
N VAL A 94 0.01 -3.67 -14.09
CA VAL A 94 -0.59 -3.26 -12.82
C VAL A 94 -2.08 -2.98 -13.05
N PRO A 95 -2.98 -3.83 -12.55
CA PRO A 95 -4.42 -3.52 -12.59
C PRO A 95 -4.70 -2.23 -11.80
N GLY A 96 -5.72 -1.48 -12.22
CA GLY A 96 -6.17 -0.28 -11.49
C GLY A 96 -6.45 -0.56 -10.01
N GLY A 97 -6.15 0.41 -9.17
CA GLY A 97 -6.38 0.30 -7.72
C GLY A 97 -5.39 -0.55 -6.94
N ARG A 98 -4.29 -0.99 -7.54
CA ARG A 98 -3.28 -1.83 -6.87
C ARG A 98 -1.91 -1.15 -6.78
N GLY A 99 -1.89 0.01 -6.12
CA GLY A 99 -0.65 0.77 -5.95
C GLY A 99 -0.16 1.40 -7.26
N ARG A 100 -1.07 1.81 -8.13
CA ARG A 100 -0.72 2.56 -9.35
C ARG A 100 -0.32 3.98 -8.97
N VAL A 101 0.88 4.38 -9.39
CA VAL A 101 1.35 5.77 -9.21
C VAL A 101 1.11 6.55 -10.50
N SER A 102 0.49 7.71 -10.37
CA SER A 102 0.32 8.68 -11.45
C SER A 102 0.72 10.09 -10.99
N ARG A 103 1.06 10.94 -11.93
CA ARG A 103 1.35 12.36 -11.68
C ARG A 103 0.39 13.23 -12.45
N GLN A 104 -0.03 14.32 -11.80
CA GLN A 104 -0.83 15.36 -12.42
C GLN A 104 -0.25 16.72 -11.97
N GLY A 105 0.53 17.33 -12.85
CA GLY A 105 1.40 18.43 -12.47
C GLY A 105 2.37 17.99 -11.39
N ASP A 106 2.37 18.69 -10.26
CA ASP A 106 3.19 18.36 -9.08
C ASP A 106 2.53 17.37 -8.11
N LEU A 107 1.23 17.08 -8.29
CA LEU A 107 0.50 16.11 -7.50
C LEU A 107 0.94 14.68 -7.83
N THR A 108 1.21 13.89 -6.82
CA THR A 108 1.51 12.45 -6.96
C THR A 108 0.37 11.65 -6.36
N ILE A 109 -0.32 10.88 -7.17
CA ILE A 109 -1.47 10.08 -6.76
C ILE A 109 -1.08 8.61 -6.70
N ILE A 110 -1.33 7.98 -5.56
CA ILE A 110 -1.15 6.56 -5.31
C ILE A 110 -2.56 5.95 -5.23
N ASP A 111 -2.97 5.31 -6.31
CA ASP A 111 -4.25 4.60 -6.39
C ASP A 111 -4.09 3.17 -5.88
N ASP A 112 -4.49 2.92 -4.63
CA ASP A 112 -4.52 1.60 -3.98
C ASP A 112 -5.94 1.26 -3.49
N THR A 113 -6.93 1.57 -4.32
CA THR A 113 -8.38 1.49 -4.02
C THR A 113 -9.00 0.13 -4.23
N TYR A 114 -8.24 -0.86 -4.72
CA TYR A 114 -8.79 -2.19 -5.04
C TYR A 114 -9.21 -2.97 -3.78
N ASN A 115 -8.42 -2.92 -2.72
CA ASN A 115 -8.74 -3.57 -1.45
C ASN A 115 -7.99 -2.94 -0.29
N ALA A 116 -8.56 -3.03 0.91
CA ALA A 116 -7.96 -2.57 2.14
C ALA A 116 -8.19 -3.55 3.29
N ASN A 117 -7.15 -3.78 4.07
CA ASN A 117 -7.19 -4.37 5.39
C ASN A 117 -6.15 -3.65 6.28
N PRO A 118 -6.17 -3.83 7.61
CA PRO A 118 -5.27 -3.11 8.51
C PRO A 118 -3.78 -3.24 8.14
N GLY A 119 -3.32 -4.45 7.80
CA GLY A 119 -1.92 -4.70 7.44
C GLY A 119 -1.53 -4.04 6.12
N SER A 120 -2.37 -4.14 5.08
CA SER A 120 -2.09 -3.52 3.79
C SER A 120 -2.14 -1.99 3.86
N LEU A 121 -3.03 -1.42 4.67
CA LEU A 121 -3.10 0.03 4.90
C LEU A 121 -1.84 0.53 5.62
N ALA A 122 -1.39 -0.16 6.67
CA ALA A 122 -0.17 0.21 7.39
C ALA A 122 1.06 0.24 6.47
N ARG A 123 1.24 -0.78 5.61
CA ARG A 123 2.36 -0.85 4.65
C ARG A 123 2.28 0.23 3.56
N ALA A 124 1.07 0.53 3.08
CA ALA A 124 0.86 1.61 2.11
C ALA A 124 1.16 2.98 2.75
N MET A 125 0.72 3.20 3.98
CA MET A 125 1.02 4.41 4.75
C MET A 125 2.52 4.61 4.98
N GLU A 126 3.23 3.56 5.42
CA GLU A 126 4.70 3.61 5.59
C GLU A 126 5.40 4.08 4.32
N SER A 127 5.06 3.48 3.18
CA SER A 127 5.64 3.82 1.88
C SER A 127 5.26 5.23 1.42
N ALA A 128 4.01 5.67 1.65
CA ALA A 128 3.55 7.00 1.29
C ALA A 128 4.23 8.09 2.13
N VAL A 129 4.40 7.88 3.43
CA VAL A 129 5.15 8.77 4.33
C VAL A 129 6.60 8.88 3.90
N GLN A 130 7.24 7.75 3.58
CA GLN A 130 8.63 7.75 3.10
C GLN A 130 8.77 8.53 1.79
N LEU A 131 7.87 8.31 0.82
CA LEU A 131 7.88 9.02 -0.46
C LEU A 131 7.66 10.53 -0.26
N ALA A 132 6.67 10.92 0.55
CA ALA A 132 6.36 12.32 0.84
C ALA A 132 7.57 13.04 1.45
N ARG A 133 8.22 12.41 2.44
CA ARG A 133 9.44 12.94 3.08
C ARG A 133 10.61 13.06 2.10
N ALA A 134 10.86 12.01 1.31
CA ALA A 134 11.95 12.02 0.34
C ALA A 134 11.80 13.11 -0.74
N ARG A 135 10.57 13.48 -1.05
CA ARG A 135 10.24 14.55 -2.00
C ARG A 135 10.09 15.93 -1.35
N GLY A 136 10.10 16.04 -0.03
CA GLY A 136 9.76 17.29 0.67
C GLY A 136 8.35 17.77 0.36
N ARG A 137 7.40 16.83 0.14
CA ARG A 137 6.00 17.11 -0.22
C ARG A 137 5.05 16.78 0.93
N PRO A 138 3.95 17.52 1.11
CA PRO A 138 2.94 17.16 2.09
C PRO A 138 2.23 15.84 1.70
N LEU A 139 1.76 15.13 2.73
CA LEU A 139 0.99 13.89 2.57
C LEU A 139 -0.50 14.17 2.72
N ALA A 140 -1.30 13.71 1.77
CA ALA A 140 -2.75 13.60 1.90
C ALA A 140 -3.14 12.12 1.92
N VAL A 141 -4.07 11.76 2.80
CA VAL A 141 -4.53 10.37 2.97
C VAL A 141 -6.04 10.32 2.80
N VAL A 142 -6.50 9.52 1.84
CA VAL A 142 -7.92 9.34 1.56
C VAL A 142 -8.28 7.88 1.78
N VAL A 143 -9.16 7.62 2.75
CA VAL A 143 -9.49 6.25 3.16
C VAL A 143 -10.99 6.00 3.19
N GLY A 144 -11.35 4.79 2.82
CA GLY A 144 -12.70 4.27 2.94
C GLY A 144 -12.73 2.93 3.65
N THR A 145 -13.94 2.47 3.98
CA THR A 145 -14.17 1.24 4.77
C THR A 145 -13.27 0.09 4.35
N MET A 146 -12.69 -0.57 5.35
CA MET A 146 -12.09 -1.90 5.23
C MET A 146 -13.18 -2.94 5.46
N LEU A 147 -13.64 -3.60 4.40
CA LEU A 147 -14.69 -4.60 4.47
C LEU A 147 -14.18 -5.95 5.03
N GLU A 148 -15.10 -6.85 5.36
CA GLU A 148 -14.82 -8.22 5.80
C GLU A 148 -14.05 -8.36 7.12
N LEU A 149 -14.08 -7.34 7.99
CA LEU A 149 -13.42 -7.36 9.29
C LEU A 149 -14.30 -7.94 10.42
N GLY A 150 -15.57 -8.27 10.13
CA GLY A 150 -16.49 -8.85 11.09
C GLY A 150 -16.71 -7.95 12.33
N PRO A 151 -16.87 -8.53 13.52
CA PRO A 151 -17.18 -7.77 14.75
C PRO A 151 -16.04 -6.85 15.19
N GLU A 152 -14.81 -7.03 14.70
CA GLU A 152 -13.65 -6.22 15.01
C GLU A 152 -13.56 -4.94 14.17
N SER A 153 -14.47 -4.73 13.22
CA SER A 153 -14.40 -3.64 12.24
C SER A 153 -14.19 -2.28 12.90
N ALA A 154 -15.05 -1.89 13.82
CA ALA A 154 -14.97 -0.58 14.48
C ALA A 154 -13.64 -0.38 15.22
N ARG A 155 -13.15 -1.40 15.92
CA ARG A 155 -11.87 -1.35 16.65
C ARG A 155 -10.68 -1.19 15.70
N LEU A 156 -10.68 -1.94 14.60
CA LEU A 156 -9.61 -1.93 13.61
C LEU A 156 -9.57 -0.61 12.82
N HIS A 157 -10.73 -0.04 12.47
CA HIS A 157 -10.82 1.30 11.87
C HIS A 157 -10.33 2.39 12.82
N ALA A 158 -10.71 2.32 14.11
CA ALA A 158 -10.23 3.27 15.10
C ALA A 158 -8.70 3.20 15.29
N ALA A 159 -8.12 2.01 15.34
CA ALA A 159 -6.68 1.82 15.42
C ALA A 159 -5.98 2.40 14.16
N ALA A 160 -6.48 2.09 12.97
CA ALA A 160 -5.94 2.62 11.72
C ALA A 160 -6.04 4.16 11.64
N ALA A 161 -7.16 4.75 12.09
CA ALA A 161 -7.30 6.20 12.16
C ALA A 161 -6.27 6.85 13.11
N ALA A 162 -6.01 6.23 14.26
CA ALA A 162 -4.97 6.68 15.20
C ALA A 162 -3.58 6.66 14.54
N ASP A 163 -3.27 5.60 13.78
CA ASP A 163 -2.00 5.45 13.07
C ASP A 163 -1.84 6.53 11.99
N ILE A 164 -2.88 6.79 11.22
CA ILE A 164 -2.90 7.86 10.21
C ILE A 164 -2.64 9.21 10.88
N VAL A 165 -3.33 9.52 11.99
CA VAL A 165 -3.18 10.81 12.71
C VAL A 165 -1.76 10.98 13.25
N ARG A 166 -1.08 9.88 13.67
CA ARG A 166 0.33 9.95 14.12
C ARG A 166 1.31 10.30 13.00
N CYS A 167 0.97 10.00 11.75
CA CYS A 167 1.78 10.40 10.60
C CYS A 167 1.64 11.89 10.23
N GLU A 168 0.78 12.65 10.90
CA GLU A 168 0.53 14.08 10.71
C GLU A 168 0.28 14.49 9.25
N PRO A 169 -0.69 13.85 8.56
CA PRO A 169 -1.01 14.22 7.19
C PRO A 169 -1.51 15.67 7.10
N GLN A 170 -1.20 16.33 5.97
CA GLN A 170 -1.70 17.67 5.67
C GLN A 170 -3.21 17.67 5.44
N LEU A 171 -3.74 16.58 4.88
CA LEU A 171 -5.17 16.40 4.61
C LEU A 171 -5.57 14.94 4.82
N VAL A 172 -6.76 14.75 5.39
CA VAL A 172 -7.40 13.44 5.53
C VAL A 172 -8.78 13.51 4.88
N GLY A 173 -9.03 12.65 3.91
CA GLY A 173 -10.36 12.36 3.37
C GLY A 173 -10.86 11.02 3.93
N ALA A 174 -12.11 10.99 4.42
CA ALA A 174 -12.67 9.79 5.04
C ALA A 174 -14.11 9.55 4.59
N VAL A 175 -14.41 8.31 4.19
CA VAL A 175 -15.77 7.85 3.89
C VAL A 175 -16.07 6.54 4.64
N GLY A 176 -17.35 6.23 4.79
CA GLY A 176 -17.80 5.01 5.43
C GLY A 176 -17.37 4.92 6.91
N GLU A 177 -16.90 3.75 7.35
CA GLU A 177 -16.53 3.52 8.76
C GLU A 177 -15.36 4.40 9.24
N PHE A 178 -14.50 4.86 8.35
CA PHE A 178 -13.47 5.84 8.71
C PHE A 178 -14.05 7.19 9.13
N ALA A 179 -15.24 7.58 8.65
CA ALA A 179 -15.92 8.80 9.09
C ALA A 179 -16.18 8.79 10.61
N ALA A 180 -16.61 7.66 11.15
CA ALA A 180 -16.78 7.45 12.58
C ALA A 180 -15.45 7.29 13.31
N ALA A 181 -14.49 6.56 12.73
CA ALA A 181 -13.17 6.33 13.32
C ALA A 181 -12.37 7.62 13.53
N PHE A 182 -12.55 8.64 12.68
CA PHE A 182 -11.92 9.95 12.84
C PHE A 182 -12.68 10.91 13.75
N ALA A 183 -13.87 10.57 14.23
CA ALA A 183 -14.66 11.47 15.11
C ALA A 183 -13.87 11.99 16.34
N PRO A 184 -13.07 11.16 17.06
CA PRO A 184 -12.28 11.64 18.20
C PRO A 184 -11.18 12.65 17.83
N TYR A 185 -10.78 12.68 16.56
CA TYR A 185 -9.69 13.52 16.05
C TYR A 185 -10.16 14.80 15.36
N ARG A 186 -11.48 15.06 15.29
CA ARG A 186 -12.06 16.25 14.62
C ARG A 186 -11.49 17.56 15.13
N ALA A 187 -11.40 17.74 16.44
CA ALA A 187 -10.85 18.95 17.04
C ALA A 187 -9.36 19.15 16.70
N ARG A 188 -8.57 18.05 16.66
CA ARG A 188 -7.14 18.10 16.33
C ARG A 188 -6.88 18.37 14.86
N LEU A 189 -7.66 17.76 13.97
CA LEU A 189 -7.48 17.87 12.53
C LEU A 189 -8.10 19.14 11.95
N GLY A 190 -9.22 19.61 12.54
CA GLY A 190 -9.93 20.81 12.06
C GLY A 190 -10.31 20.69 10.58
N GLU A 191 -10.00 21.72 9.79
CA GLU A 191 -10.26 21.78 8.35
C GLU A 191 -9.46 20.76 7.53
N ARG A 192 -8.44 20.14 8.11
CA ARG A 192 -7.67 19.07 7.48
C ARG A 192 -8.40 17.72 7.41
N LEU A 193 -9.59 17.62 8.02
CA LEU A 193 -10.43 16.42 7.96
C LEU A 193 -11.67 16.66 7.12
N LEU A 194 -11.72 16.01 5.95
CA LEU A 194 -12.88 15.97 5.08
C LEU A 194 -13.62 14.65 5.29
N VAL A 195 -14.84 14.71 5.77
CA VAL A 195 -15.71 13.53 5.90
C VAL A 195 -16.87 13.67 4.94
N ALA A 196 -17.14 12.66 4.16
CA ALA A 196 -18.28 12.60 3.24
C ALA A 196 -19.01 11.27 3.37
N GLU A 197 -20.21 11.20 2.84
CA GLU A 197 -21.03 9.99 2.85
C GLU A 197 -20.40 8.91 1.95
N ASP A 198 -19.90 9.32 0.79
CA ASP A 198 -19.28 8.43 -0.19
C ASP A 198 -18.13 9.13 -0.95
N ALA A 199 -17.51 8.38 -1.86
CA ALA A 199 -16.40 8.85 -2.67
C ALA A 199 -16.80 9.97 -3.65
N ALA A 200 -18.02 9.92 -4.20
CA ALA A 200 -18.53 10.92 -5.16
C ALA A 200 -18.70 12.28 -4.49
N ALA A 201 -19.25 12.30 -3.28
CA ALA A 201 -19.39 13.53 -2.48
C ALA A 201 -18.04 14.04 -1.95
N LEU A 202 -17.06 13.15 -1.75
CA LEU A 202 -15.73 13.52 -1.25
C LEU A 202 -14.88 14.17 -2.35
N GLY A 203 -14.98 13.71 -3.60
CA GLY A 203 -14.11 14.10 -4.71
C GLY A 203 -13.99 15.61 -4.93
N PRO A 204 -15.10 16.38 -5.13
CA PRO A 204 -15.05 17.83 -5.29
C PRO A 204 -14.39 18.54 -4.11
N ARG A 205 -14.65 18.09 -2.89
CA ARG A 205 -14.08 18.67 -1.66
C ARG A 205 -12.58 18.43 -1.54
N LEU A 206 -12.10 17.27 -1.98
CA LEU A 206 -10.67 16.98 -2.07
C LEU A 206 -9.97 17.90 -3.05
N ARG A 207 -10.55 18.08 -4.26
CA ARG A 207 -10.02 19.00 -5.27
C ARG A 207 -9.84 20.41 -4.71
N ASP A 208 -10.84 20.92 -3.99
CA ASP A 208 -10.84 22.31 -3.48
C ASP A 208 -9.86 22.47 -2.29
N ALA A 209 -9.53 21.38 -1.56
CA ALA A 209 -8.65 21.39 -0.40
C ALA A 209 -7.17 21.10 -0.72
N LEU A 210 -6.90 20.38 -1.81
CA LEU A 210 -5.54 20.07 -2.26
C LEU A 210 -4.88 21.31 -2.88
N ARG A 211 -3.57 21.46 -2.65
CA ARG A 211 -2.76 22.56 -3.19
C ARG A 211 -2.09 22.19 -4.52
N GLY A 212 -2.18 20.91 -4.93
CA GLY A 212 -1.63 20.40 -6.18
C GLY A 212 -0.18 19.94 -6.11
N ASN A 213 0.41 19.83 -4.91
CA ASN A 213 1.80 19.40 -4.73
C ASN A 213 1.97 18.25 -3.74
N GLU A 214 0.87 17.64 -3.32
CA GLU A 214 0.88 16.57 -2.33
C GLU A 214 1.25 15.21 -2.93
N VAL A 215 1.67 14.30 -2.05
CA VAL A 215 1.56 12.86 -2.25
C VAL A 215 0.21 12.43 -1.68
N VAL A 216 -0.68 11.92 -2.52
CA VAL A 216 -2.04 11.49 -2.14
C VAL A 216 -2.11 9.98 -2.17
N LEU A 217 -2.37 9.36 -1.03
CA LEU A 217 -2.67 7.93 -0.93
C LEU A 217 -4.19 7.73 -0.90
N LEU A 218 -4.72 6.96 -1.86
CA LEU A 218 -6.12 6.51 -1.88
C LEU A 218 -6.18 5.04 -1.51
N LYS A 219 -6.93 4.67 -0.45
CA LYS A 219 -7.06 3.27 -0.05
C LYS A 219 -8.40 2.93 0.57
N ALA A 220 -9.08 1.94 0.01
CA ALA A 220 -10.34 1.39 0.50
C ALA A 220 -10.54 -0.05 0.03
N SER A 221 -11.51 -0.73 0.59
CA SER A 221 -12.04 -1.96 -0.01
C SER A 221 -12.85 -1.66 -1.28
N ARG A 222 -12.86 -2.60 -2.23
CA ARG A 222 -13.45 -2.40 -3.57
C ARG A 222 -14.91 -1.93 -3.54
N GLY A 223 -15.71 -2.44 -2.60
CA GLY A 223 -17.12 -2.06 -2.47
C GLY A 223 -17.38 -0.60 -2.13
N VAL A 224 -16.34 0.14 -1.70
CA VAL A 224 -16.42 1.59 -1.40
C VAL A 224 -16.35 2.44 -2.68
N ALA A 225 -15.81 1.88 -3.77
CA ALA A 225 -15.60 2.56 -5.04
C ALA A 225 -14.82 3.90 -4.92
N LEU A 226 -13.78 3.90 -4.06
CA LEU A 226 -13.01 5.11 -3.75
C LEU A 226 -12.29 5.69 -4.98
N GLU A 227 -12.06 4.91 -6.03
CA GLU A 227 -11.55 5.36 -7.32
C GLU A 227 -12.38 6.46 -7.99
N GLN A 228 -13.65 6.65 -7.57
CA GLN A 228 -14.49 7.74 -8.04
C GLN A 228 -13.97 9.13 -7.67
N VAL A 229 -13.05 9.25 -6.73
CA VAL A 229 -12.38 10.54 -6.44
C VAL A 229 -11.35 10.92 -7.52
N LEU A 230 -10.77 9.95 -8.25
CA LEU A 230 -9.67 10.18 -9.20
C LEU A 230 -9.95 11.24 -10.26
N PRO A 231 -11.15 11.29 -10.91
CA PRO A 231 -11.46 12.33 -11.88
C PRO A 231 -11.43 13.76 -11.32
N HIS A 232 -11.57 13.92 -10.02
CA HIS A 232 -11.54 15.22 -9.35
C HIS A 232 -10.13 15.70 -8.99
N LEU A 233 -9.15 14.80 -9.07
CA LEU A 233 -7.75 15.10 -8.75
C LEU A 233 -6.94 15.48 -10.00
N SER A 234 -7.59 15.52 -11.17
CA SER A 234 -6.99 15.85 -12.47
C SER A 234 -7.11 17.35 -12.79
#